data_95c925e23f8a939fd35932931c9b3026
#
_entry.id   95c925e23f8a939fd35932931c9b3026
#
_cell.length_a   1.000
_cell.length_b   1.000
_cell.length_c   1.000
_cell.angle_alpha   90.00
_cell.angle_beta   90.00
_cell.angle_gamma   90.00
#
_symmetry.space_group_name_H-M   'P 1'
#
loop_
_entity.id
_entity.type
_entity.pdbx_description
1 polymer ?
#
loop_
_entity_poly.entity_id
_entity_poly.type
_entity_poly.pdbx_seq_one_letter_code
_entity_poly.pdbx_strand_id
1 'polypeptide(L)'
;MRVQDLMTTNVLTVRTSAPLKDAAALLAEHRISGLPVVDDDRRVLGVLSEGDILFKESGPSERPSMLGRLLALPSNGVDPKLAARTVGEAMSAPAVTIGPRRPVTEAATTMIEEGVNRLPVVDDERRLIGIVTRADLVRAFVRTDAEVEQEIREDVLRRMMWMEPGMVGVEVADGEVRLTGEVETKTDAEILPRLVQRVPGVVGVLSKVRWRDDERARPSVLK
;
A
#
# COMPACT_ATOMS: atom_id res chain seq x y z
N MET A 1 5.04 9.87 -0.69
CA MET A 1 5.17 8.83 -1.75
C MET A 1 3.79 8.29 -2.13
N ARG A 2 3.52 8.10 -3.42
CA ARG A 2 2.26 7.57 -3.96
C ARG A 2 2.47 6.17 -4.53
N VAL A 3 1.40 5.42 -4.73
CA VAL A 3 1.44 4.06 -5.30
C VAL A 3 2.15 4.05 -6.65
N GLN A 4 1.90 5.03 -7.52
CA GLN A 4 2.54 5.15 -8.83
C GLN A 4 4.08 5.25 -8.78
N ASP A 5 4.64 5.71 -7.66
CA ASP A 5 6.09 5.87 -7.49
C ASP A 5 6.78 4.53 -7.18
N LEU A 6 6.01 3.51 -6.77
CA LEU A 6 6.49 2.17 -6.39
C LEU A 6 6.00 1.05 -7.30
N MET A 7 4.89 1.26 -8.02
CA MET A 7 4.26 0.19 -8.79
C MET A 7 5.13 -0.29 -9.94
N THR A 8 5.04 -1.58 -10.25
CA THR A 8 5.54 -2.15 -11.49
C THR A 8 4.52 -1.87 -12.59
N THR A 9 4.94 -1.26 -13.71
CA THR A 9 4.06 -0.86 -14.81
C THR A 9 3.93 -1.93 -15.91
N ASN A 10 4.99 -2.72 -16.15
CA ASN A 10 4.96 -3.81 -17.11
C ASN A 10 4.44 -5.09 -16.47
N VAL A 11 3.11 -5.16 -16.28
CA VAL A 11 2.45 -6.23 -15.53
C VAL A 11 2.07 -7.38 -16.45
N LEU A 12 2.56 -8.59 -16.11
CA LEU A 12 2.07 -9.83 -16.74
C LEU A 12 0.63 -10.08 -16.28
N THR A 13 -0.22 -10.44 -17.23
CA THR A 13 -1.65 -10.68 -17.00
C THR A 13 -2.09 -11.98 -17.64
N VAL A 14 -3.22 -12.51 -17.19
CA VAL A 14 -3.87 -13.68 -17.78
C VAL A 14 -5.35 -13.40 -18.01
N ARG A 15 -5.97 -14.21 -18.86
CA ARG A 15 -7.43 -14.21 -19.12
C ARG A 15 -8.14 -15.24 -18.26
N THR A 16 -9.41 -15.05 -17.99
CA THR A 16 -10.25 -16.02 -17.26
C THR A 16 -10.29 -17.38 -17.92
N SER A 17 -10.26 -17.42 -19.26
CA SER A 17 -10.30 -18.67 -20.06
C SER A 17 -8.96 -19.39 -20.14
N ALA A 18 -7.85 -18.78 -19.68
CA ALA A 18 -6.53 -19.39 -19.74
C ALA A 18 -6.49 -20.69 -18.90
N PRO A 19 -5.80 -21.75 -19.40
CA PRO A 19 -5.58 -22.95 -18.60
C PRO A 19 -4.80 -22.63 -17.32
N LEU A 20 -5.23 -23.20 -16.20
CA LEU A 20 -4.59 -22.93 -14.90
C LEU A 20 -3.11 -23.37 -14.89
N LYS A 21 -2.78 -24.42 -15.64
CA LYS A 21 -1.39 -24.93 -15.77
C LYS A 21 -0.48 -23.90 -16.47
N ASP A 22 -0.99 -23.19 -17.47
CA ASP A 22 -0.20 -22.18 -18.20
C ASP A 22 0.04 -20.96 -17.30
N ALA A 23 -0.96 -20.57 -16.53
CA ALA A 23 -0.80 -19.50 -15.52
C ALA A 23 0.19 -19.88 -14.41
N ALA A 24 0.18 -21.15 -13.95
CA ALA A 24 1.15 -21.67 -13.00
C ALA A 24 2.58 -21.64 -13.58
N ALA A 25 2.74 -21.99 -14.86
CA ALA A 25 4.04 -21.92 -15.54
C ALA A 25 4.56 -20.47 -15.59
N LEU A 26 3.71 -19.48 -15.91
CA LEU A 26 4.06 -18.06 -15.90
C LEU A 26 4.51 -17.58 -14.52
N LEU A 27 3.81 -17.98 -13.45
CA LEU A 27 4.21 -17.65 -12.08
C LEU A 27 5.62 -18.17 -11.76
N ALA A 28 5.88 -19.44 -12.09
CA ALA A 28 7.16 -20.10 -11.82
C ALA A 28 8.31 -19.52 -12.67
N GLU A 29 8.11 -19.34 -13.98
CA GLU A 29 9.11 -18.82 -14.91
C GLU A 29 9.55 -17.40 -14.55
N HIS A 30 8.59 -16.52 -14.25
CA HIS A 30 8.84 -15.12 -13.92
C HIS A 30 9.09 -14.88 -12.42
N ARG A 31 9.04 -15.92 -11.60
CA ARG A 31 9.23 -15.85 -10.12
C ARG A 31 8.33 -14.81 -9.48
N ILE A 32 7.08 -14.76 -9.92
CA ILE A 32 6.06 -13.87 -9.38
C ILE A 32 4.98 -14.69 -8.66
N SER A 33 4.49 -14.16 -7.57
CA SER A 33 3.55 -14.88 -6.70
C SER A 33 2.07 -14.59 -7.01
N GLY A 34 1.76 -13.95 -8.16
CA GLY A 34 0.39 -13.77 -8.65
C GLY A 34 0.27 -12.86 -9.85
N LEU A 35 -0.81 -13.07 -10.57
CA LEU A 35 -1.14 -12.46 -11.85
C LEU A 35 -2.51 -11.77 -11.76
N PRO A 36 -2.64 -10.49 -12.15
CA PRO A 36 -3.94 -9.90 -12.41
C PRO A 36 -4.64 -10.63 -13.56
N VAL A 37 -5.92 -10.90 -13.36
CA VAL A 37 -6.81 -11.47 -14.38
C VAL A 37 -7.59 -10.34 -15.00
N VAL A 38 -7.51 -10.18 -16.34
CA VAL A 38 -8.10 -9.04 -17.04
C VAL A 38 -9.00 -9.50 -18.20
N ASP A 39 -9.94 -8.64 -18.58
CA ASP A 39 -10.74 -8.77 -19.80
C ASP A 39 -10.01 -8.20 -21.03
N ASP A 40 -10.70 -8.17 -22.19
CA ASP A 40 -10.15 -7.68 -23.45
C ASP A 40 -9.84 -6.19 -23.45
N ASP A 41 -10.52 -5.42 -22.62
CA ASP A 41 -10.30 -3.99 -22.41
C ASP A 41 -9.24 -3.71 -21.32
N ARG A 42 -8.51 -4.74 -20.84
CA ARG A 42 -7.57 -4.69 -19.73
C ARG A 42 -8.19 -4.30 -18.38
N ARG A 43 -9.49 -4.44 -18.18
CA ARG A 43 -10.12 -4.22 -16.89
C ARG A 43 -9.83 -5.39 -15.97
N VAL A 44 -9.52 -5.08 -14.72
CA VAL A 44 -9.18 -6.10 -13.72
C VAL A 44 -10.45 -6.78 -13.23
N LEU A 45 -10.50 -8.10 -13.41
CA LEU A 45 -11.60 -8.97 -12.97
C LEU A 45 -11.29 -9.66 -11.64
N GLY A 46 -10.05 -10.14 -11.48
CA GLY A 46 -9.61 -10.89 -10.31
C GLY A 46 -8.10 -10.92 -10.21
N VAL A 47 -7.60 -11.71 -9.27
CA VAL A 47 -6.18 -12.03 -9.10
C VAL A 47 -6.03 -13.53 -8.92
N LEU A 48 -5.09 -14.14 -9.67
CA LEU A 48 -4.63 -15.50 -9.44
C LEU A 48 -3.31 -15.46 -8.67
N SER A 49 -3.21 -16.19 -7.58
CA SER A 49 -2.01 -16.27 -6.74
C SER A 49 -1.45 -17.69 -6.65
N GLU A 50 -0.19 -17.80 -6.20
CA GLU A 50 0.39 -19.12 -5.84
C GLU A 50 -0.48 -19.84 -4.82
N GLY A 51 -1.09 -19.11 -3.86
CA GLY A 51 -2.00 -19.71 -2.88
C GLY A 51 -3.21 -20.39 -3.51
N ASP A 52 -3.77 -19.84 -4.59
CA ASP A 52 -4.91 -20.45 -5.31
C ASP A 52 -4.47 -21.75 -6.02
N ILE A 53 -3.24 -21.81 -6.54
CA ILE A 53 -2.66 -23.03 -7.14
C ILE A 53 -2.39 -24.08 -6.08
N LEU A 54 -1.73 -23.70 -4.96
CA LEU A 54 -1.40 -24.61 -3.86
C LEU A 54 -2.64 -25.18 -3.17
N PHE A 55 -3.70 -24.38 -3.05
CA PHE A 55 -4.97 -24.84 -2.51
C PHE A 55 -5.54 -26.01 -3.33
N LYS A 56 -5.44 -25.94 -4.65
CA LYS A 56 -5.84 -27.02 -5.54
C LYS A 56 -5.00 -28.30 -5.35
N GLU A 57 -3.69 -28.17 -5.17
CA GLU A 57 -2.75 -29.29 -5.03
C GLU A 57 -2.84 -29.95 -3.64
N SER A 58 -3.26 -29.20 -2.60
CA SER A 58 -3.29 -29.72 -1.21
C SER A 58 -4.42 -30.71 -0.94
N GLY A 59 -5.38 -30.86 -1.87
CA GLY A 59 -6.56 -31.69 -1.67
C GLY A 59 -7.51 -31.18 -0.57
N PRO A 60 -8.58 -31.93 -0.23
CA PRO A 60 -9.49 -31.55 0.83
C PRO A 60 -8.79 -31.62 2.20
N SER A 61 -8.21 -30.53 2.61
CA SER A 61 -7.60 -30.38 3.93
C SER A 61 -8.71 -30.13 4.96
N GLU A 62 -8.77 -30.93 6.02
CA GLU A 62 -9.74 -30.85 7.13
C GLU A 62 -9.63 -29.58 7.98
N ARG A 63 -8.82 -28.60 7.57
CA ARG A 63 -8.70 -27.29 8.27
C ARG A 63 -9.46 -26.20 7.54
N PRO A 64 -10.73 -25.92 7.96
CA PRO A 64 -11.47 -24.81 7.41
C PRO A 64 -10.72 -23.50 7.75
N SER A 65 -10.49 -22.65 6.74
CA SER A 65 -10.02 -21.29 6.97
C SER A 65 -10.99 -20.58 7.94
N MET A 66 -10.50 -19.62 8.76
CA MET A 66 -11.37 -18.88 9.70
C MET A 66 -12.60 -18.27 9.01
N LEU A 67 -12.47 -17.86 7.76
CA LEU A 67 -13.59 -17.33 6.95
C LEU A 67 -14.60 -18.44 6.57
N GLY A 68 -14.14 -19.66 6.30
CA GLY A 68 -14.99 -20.82 6.02
C GLY A 68 -15.82 -21.24 7.25
N ARG A 69 -15.34 -21.00 8.49
CA ARG A 69 -16.09 -21.28 9.73
C ARG A 69 -17.25 -20.32 9.97
N LEU A 70 -17.17 -19.07 9.47
CA LEU A 70 -18.23 -18.07 9.67
C LEU A 70 -19.37 -18.24 8.66
N LEU A 71 -19.12 -18.86 7.50
CA LEU A 71 -20.07 -19.05 6.41
C LEU A 71 -20.44 -20.52 6.19
N ALA A 72 -20.11 -21.42 7.12
CA ALA A 72 -20.36 -22.85 6.99
C ALA A 72 -21.86 -23.16 6.99
N LEU A 73 -22.41 -23.13 5.80
CA LEU A 73 -23.52 -24.03 5.44
C LEU A 73 -22.94 -25.43 5.19
N PRO A 74 -23.56 -26.52 5.61
CA PRO A 74 -23.09 -27.87 5.35
C PRO A 74 -23.18 -28.14 3.84
N SER A 75 -22.11 -27.92 3.09
CA SER A 75 -22.00 -28.32 1.69
C SER A 75 -21.30 -29.67 1.62
N ASN A 76 -22.05 -30.72 1.31
CA ASN A 76 -21.56 -32.06 0.92
C ASN A 76 -20.90 -32.00 -0.49
N GLY A 77 -20.19 -30.94 -0.84
CA GLY A 77 -19.55 -30.72 -2.15
C GLY A 77 -18.07 -30.48 -2.03
N VAL A 78 -17.31 -31.08 -2.92
CA VAL A 78 -15.89 -30.73 -3.19
C VAL A 78 -15.85 -29.22 -3.49
N ASP A 79 -14.96 -28.47 -2.82
CA ASP A 79 -14.78 -27.03 -3.08
C ASP A 79 -14.55 -26.84 -4.59
N PRO A 80 -15.35 -26.00 -5.27
CA PRO A 80 -15.22 -25.79 -6.72
C PRO A 80 -13.81 -25.42 -7.16
N LYS A 81 -13.02 -24.76 -6.31
CA LYS A 81 -11.65 -24.40 -6.58
C LYS A 81 -10.70 -25.62 -6.70
N LEU A 82 -11.00 -26.74 -6.02
CA LEU A 82 -10.22 -27.98 -6.16
C LEU A 82 -10.34 -28.62 -7.54
N ALA A 83 -11.47 -28.42 -8.23
CA ALA A 83 -11.71 -28.93 -9.56
C ALA A 83 -11.33 -27.93 -10.67
N ALA A 84 -10.85 -26.75 -10.34
CA ALA A 84 -10.58 -25.65 -11.27
C ALA A 84 -9.60 -26.10 -12.38
N ARG A 85 -9.96 -25.81 -13.63
CA ARG A 85 -9.13 -26.06 -14.82
C ARG A 85 -8.68 -24.78 -15.50
N THR A 86 -9.43 -23.71 -15.27
CA THR A 86 -9.17 -22.39 -15.83
C THR A 86 -8.84 -21.39 -14.72
N VAL A 87 -8.19 -20.30 -15.12
CA VAL A 87 -7.86 -19.17 -14.23
C VAL A 87 -9.12 -18.59 -13.60
N GLY A 88 -10.21 -18.44 -14.37
CA GLY A 88 -11.48 -17.88 -13.88
C GLY A 88 -12.14 -18.71 -12.80
N GLU A 89 -11.94 -20.04 -12.81
CA GLU A 89 -12.46 -20.94 -11.77
C GLU A 89 -11.61 -20.89 -10.47
N ALA A 90 -10.30 -20.58 -10.58
CA ALA A 90 -9.37 -20.59 -9.45
C ALA A 90 -9.17 -19.22 -8.82
N MET A 91 -9.26 -18.13 -9.59
CA MET A 91 -8.94 -16.77 -9.15
C MET A 91 -9.76 -16.30 -7.95
N SER A 92 -9.24 -15.36 -7.21
CA SER A 92 -9.98 -14.58 -6.24
C SER A 92 -10.62 -13.37 -6.95
N ALA A 93 -11.95 -13.26 -6.86
CA ALA A 93 -12.73 -12.20 -7.50
C ALA A 93 -13.86 -11.73 -6.56
N PRO A 94 -14.22 -10.42 -6.58
CA PRO A 94 -13.56 -9.36 -7.34
C PRO A 94 -12.16 -9.04 -6.79
N ALA A 95 -11.27 -8.51 -7.64
CA ALA A 95 -9.95 -8.05 -7.19
C ALA A 95 -10.08 -6.81 -6.31
N VAL A 96 -9.34 -6.79 -5.20
CA VAL A 96 -9.06 -5.56 -4.46
C VAL A 96 -8.05 -4.75 -5.26
N THR A 97 -8.39 -3.52 -5.62
CA THR A 97 -7.58 -2.65 -6.48
C THR A 97 -7.31 -1.30 -5.82
N ILE A 98 -6.32 -0.57 -6.32
CA ILE A 98 -5.99 0.77 -5.81
C ILE A 98 -5.69 1.74 -6.95
N GLY A 99 -5.94 3.03 -6.73
CA GLY A 99 -5.60 4.08 -7.71
C GLY A 99 -4.13 4.52 -7.63
N PRO A 100 -3.52 5.01 -8.72
CA PRO A 100 -2.09 5.35 -8.79
C PRO A 100 -1.72 6.52 -7.87
N ARG A 101 -2.63 7.45 -7.64
CA ARG A 101 -2.39 8.66 -6.83
C ARG A 101 -2.61 8.47 -5.33
N ARG A 102 -3.05 7.28 -4.90
CA ARG A 102 -3.28 6.98 -3.49
C ARG A 102 -1.95 6.89 -2.73
N PRO A 103 -1.92 7.27 -1.44
CA PRO A 103 -0.71 7.16 -0.63
C PRO A 103 -0.31 5.71 -0.43
N VAL A 104 0.99 5.45 -0.32
CA VAL A 104 1.55 4.12 -0.05
C VAL A 104 1.05 3.53 1.27
N THR A 105 0.81 4.38 2.26
CA THR A 105 0.23 3.97 3.56
C THR A 105 -1.17 3.37 3.41
N GLU A 106 -1.97 3.88 2.47
CA GLU A 106 -3.29 3.32 2.17
C GLU A 106 -3.17 1.94 1.51
N ALA A 107 -2.21 1.76 0.58
CA ALA A 107 -1.95 0.44 0.00
C ALA A 107 -1.58 -0.58 1.08
N ALA A 108 -0.74 -0.20 2.06
CA ALA A 108 -0.36 -1.05 3.18
C ALA A 108 -1.58 -1.42 4.04
N THR A 109 -2.40 -0.44 4.42
CA THR A 109 -3.63 -0.65 5.20
C THR A 109 -4.58 -1.59 4.47
N THR A 110 -4.86 -1.33 3.18
CA THR A 110 -5.73 -2.18 2.35
C THR A 110 -5.21 -3.61 2.27
N MET A 111 -3.90 -3.82 2.07
CA MET A 111 -3.32 -5.18 2.03
C MET A 111 -3.50 -5.92 3.35
N ILE A 112 -3.43 -5.23 4.50
CA ILE A 112 -3.60 -5.83 5.83
C ILE A 112 -5.07 -6.15 6.08
N GLU A 113 -5.97 -5.19 5.86
CA GLU A 113 -7.41 -5.32 6.13
C GLU A 113 -8.06 -6.39 5.25
N GLU A 114 -7.72 -6.41 3.95
CA GLU A 114 -8.27 -7.36 2.98
C GLU A 114 -7.49 -8.69 2.94
N GLY A 115 -6.41 -8.82 3.70
CA GLY A 115 -5.61 -10.05 3.77
C GLY A 115 -4.89 -10.40 2.46
N VAL A 116 -4.61 -9.41 1.60
CA VAL A 116 -3.98 -9.60 0.29
C VAL A 116 -2.51 -9.19 0.28
N ASN A 117 -1.73 -9.78 -0.62
CA ASN A 117 -0.29 -9.53 -0.73
C ASN A 117 0.06 -8.57 -1.88
N ARG A 118 -0.93 -8.17 -2.69
CA ARG A 118 -0.77 -7.31 -3.85
C ARG A 118 -2.06 -6.60 -4.19
N LEU A 119 -1.93 -5.44 -4.83
CA LEU A 119 -3.05 -4.67 -5.33
C LEU A 119 -2.77 -4.33 -6.79
N PRO A 120 -3.58 -4.78 -7.75
CA PRO A 120 -3.59 -4.22 -9.07
C PRO A 120 -3.88 -2.72 -9.01
N VAL A 121 -3.08 -1.93 -9.71
CA VAL A 121 -3.26 -0.47 -9.80
C VAL A 121 -4.05 -0.18 -11.05
N VAL A 122 -5.16 0.53 -10.89
CA VAL A 122 -6.10 0.78 -11.97
C VAL A 122 -6.34 2.27 -12.20
N ASP A 123 -6.66 2.63 -13.45
CA ASP A 123 -7.14 3.96 -13.81
C ASP A 123 -8.62 4.16 -13.44
N ASP A 124 -9.17 5.32 -13.79
CA ASP A 124 -10.56 5.70 -13.48
C ASP A 124 -11.57 4.81 -14.24
N GLU A 125 -11.18 4.16 -15.36
CA GLU A 125 -11.96 3.19 -16.12
C GLU A 125 -11.74 1.74 -15.67
N ARG A 126 -11.05 1.52 -14.56
CA ARG A 126 -10.66 0.23 -13.99
C ARG A 126 -9.71 -0.61 -14.86
N ARG A 127 -8.98 0.00 -15.79
CA ARG A 127 -7.96 -0.67 -16.59
C ARG A 127 -6.66 -0.78 -15.79
N LEU A 128 -6.01 -1.92 -15.92
CA LEU A 128 -4.73 -2.19 -15.26
C LEU A 128 -3.62 -1.31 -15.83
N ILE A 129 -3.01 -0.51 -14.97
CA ILE A 129 -1.86 0.34 -15.28
C ILE A 129 -0.59 -0.05 -14.51
N GLY A 130 -0.72 -0.86 -13.47
CA GLY A 130 0.40 -1.32 -12.66
C GLY A 130 -0.02 -2.35 -11.62
N ILE A 131 0.96 -2.78 -10.82
CA ILE A 131 0.75 -3.63 -9.65
C ILE A 131 1.69 -3.19 -8.54
N VAL A 132 1.22 -3.19 -7.30
CA VAL A 132 2.03 -2.97 -6.11
C VAL A 132 1.89 -4.17 -5.18
N THR A 133 3.00 -4.62 -4.58
CA THR A 133 3.08 -5.78 -3.70
C THR A 133 3.60 -5.41 -2.32
N ARG A 134 3.44 -6.30 -1.32
CA ARG A 134 4.07 -6.12 0.00
C ARG A 134 5.59 -5.95 -0.10
N ALA A 135 6.25 -6.65 -1.02
CA ALA A 135 7.70 -6.52 -1.24
C ALA A 135 8.08 -5.11 -1.70
N ASP A 136 7.24 -4.46 -2.52
CA ASP A 136 7.48 -3.08 -2.96
C ASP A 136 7.33 -2.10 -1.79
N LEU A 137 6.32 -2.32 -0.92
CA LEU A 137 6.14 -1.51 0.29
C LEU A 137 7.31 -1.67 1.26
N VAL A 138 7.78 -2.91 1.47
CA VAL A 138 8.96 -3.17 2.32
C VAL A 138 10.21 -2.51 1.74
N ARG A 139 10.44 -2.62 0.42
CA ARG A 139 11.56 -1.93 -0.24
C ARG A 139 11.51 -0.41 -0.09
N ALA A 140 10.31 0.17 -0.15
CA ALA A 140 10.13 1.59 0.10
C ALA A 140 10.50 2.00 1.54
N PHE A 141 10.42 1.06 2.48
CA PHE A 141 10.82 1.27 3.88
C PHE A 141 12.35 1.22 4.06
N VAL A 142 13.09 0.54 3.16
CA VAL A 142 14.56 0.46 3.17
C VAL A 142 15.18 1.67 2.44
N ARG A 143 14.63 2.87 2.68
CA ARG A 143 15.19 4.12 2.14
C ARG A 143 16.37 4.57 2.99
N THR A 144 17.34 5.20 2.33
CA THR A 144 18.43 5.84 3.04
C THR A 144 17.93 7.04 3.85
N ASP A 145 18.57 7.34 4.97
CA ASP A 145 18.23 8.49 5.80
C ASP A 145 18.25 9.80 5.01
N ALA A 146 19.17 9.93 4.05
CA ALA A 146 19.25 11.09 3.16
C ALA A 146 18.00 11.25 2.25
N GLU A 147 17.46 10.14 1.72
CA GLU A 147 16.22 10.18 0.90
C GLU A 147 15.00 10.51 1.75
N VAL A 148 14.94 10.00 2.98
CA VAL A 148 13.88 10.31 3.95
C VAL A 148 13.94 11.78 4.33
N GLU A 149 15.14 12.30 4.65
CA GLU A 149 15.35 13.69 4.99
C GLU A 149 14.94 14.62 3.84
N GLN A 150 15.33 14.29 2.62
CA GLN A 150 14.97 15.07 1.42
C GLN A 150 13.45 15.10 1.22
N GLU A 151 12.75 13.97 1.33
CA GLU A 151 11.29 13.94 1.19
C GLU A 151 10.58 14.76 2.28
N ILE A 152 11.06 14.69 3.53
CA ILE A 152 10.51 15.51 4.62
C ILE A 152 10.65 16.99 4.28
N ARG A 153 11.83 17.44 3.83
CA ARG A 153 12.09 18.84 3.48
C ARG A 153 11.23 19.31 2.30
N GLU A 154 11.18 18.52 1.22
CA GLU A 154 10.51 18.91 -0.02
C GLU A 154 8.99 18.71 0.04
N ASP A 155 8.51 17.56 0.48
CA ASP A 155 7.10 17.25 0.40
C ASP A 155 6.33 17.66 1.66
N VAL A 156 6.89 17.43 2.86
CA VAL A 156 6.19 17.78 4.10
C VAL A 156 6.34 19.26 4.41
N LEU A 157 7.58 19.75 4.56
CA LEU A 157 7.78 21.13 4.99
C LEU A 157 7.38 22.12 3.90
N ARG A 158 7.91 21.96 2.68
CA ARG A 158 7.73 22.96 1.61
C ARG A 158 6.35 22.85 0.92
N ARG A 159 5.93 21.65 0.50
CA ARG A 159 4.69 21.49 -0.30
C ARG A 159 3.42 21.39 0.52
N MET A 160 3.45 20.68 1.67
CA MET A 160 2.24 20.50 2.48
C MET A 160 2.04 21.63 3.49
N MET A 161 3.13 22.08 4.14
CA MET A 161 3.07 23.07 5.21
C MET A 161 3.50 24.49 4.78
N TRP A 162 3.95 24.67 3.53
CA TRP A 162 4.36 25.97 2.96
C TRP A 162 5.41 26.70 3.80
N MET A 163 6.28 25.93 4.49
CA MET A 163 7.30 26.49 5.36
C MET A 163 8.51 26.98 4.56
N GLU A 164 9.07 28.10 5.00
CA GLU A 164 10.29 28.65 4.44
C GLU A 164 11.49 27.73 4.75
N PRO A 165 12.46 27.62 3.81
CA PRO A 165 13.67 26.84 4.03
C PRO A 165 14.43 27.31 5.29
N GLY A 166 14.75 26.37 6.18
CA GLY A 166 15.53 26.64 7.38
C GLY A 166 14.72 26.95 8.65
N MET A 167 13.39 27.11 8.59
CA MET A 167 12.56 27.28 9.79
C MET A 167 12.58 26.03 10.67
N VAL A 168 12.57 24.85 10.05
CA VAL A 168 12.63 23.57 10.73
C VAL A 168 13.88 22.80 10.28
N GLY A 169 14.72 22.46 11.23
CA GLY A 169 15.84 21.54 11.06
C GLY A 169 15.33 20.10 11.07
N VAL A 170 15.77 19.31 10.10
CA VAL A 170 15.47 17.87 9.97
C VAL A 170 16.78 17.12 9.99
N GLU A 171 16.91 16.15 10.88
CA GLU A 171 18.02 15.19 10.93
C GLU A 171 17.41 13.80 10.95
N VAL A 172 17.96 12.87 10.17
CA VAL A 172 17.51 11.48 10.11
C VAL A 172 18.71 10.57 10.37
N ALA A 173 18.54 9.61 11.26
CA ALA A 173 19.52 8.58 11.56
C ALA A 173 18.80 7.25 11.85
N ASP A 174 19.09 6.19 11.08
CA ASP A 174 18.44 4.87 11.18
C ASP A 174 16.90 4.95 11.13
N GLY A 175 16.36 5.89 10.33
CA GLY A 175 14.91 6.14 10.23
C GLY A 175 14.31 6.95 11.39
N GLU A 176 15.08 7.26 12.43
CA GLU A 176 14.68 8.16 13.52
C GLU A 176 14.83 9.61 13.08
N VAL A 177 13.74 10.35 13.08
CA VAL A 177 13.71 11.76 12.64
C VAL A 177 13.73 12.68 13.84
N ARG A 178 14.68 13.62 13.86
CA ARG A 178 14.73 14.71 14.83
C ARG A 178 14.31 16.01 14.14
N LEU A 179 13.24 16.63 14.66
CA LEU A 179 12.76 17.92 14.21
C LEU A 179 13.13 18.99 15.26
N THR A 180 13.74 20.09 14.77
CA THR A 180 14.14 21.24 15.61
C THR A 180 13.75 22.53 14.92
N GLY A 181 13.59 23.62 15.68
CA GLY A 181 13.28 24.93 15.09
C GLY A 181 12.01 25.54 15.65
N GLU A 182 11.45 26.50 14.92
CA GLU A 182 10.30 27.27 15.34
C GLU A 182 9.31 27.46 14.20
N VAL A 183 8.03 27.23 14.47
CA VAL A 183 6.92 27.41 13.52
C VAL A 183 6.00 28.56 13.96
N GLU A 184 5.11 28.98 13.09
CA GLU A 184 4.25 30.14 13.38
C GLU A 184 3.15 29.83 14.40
N THR A 185 2.52 28.64 14.29
CA THR A 185 1.35 28.29 15.11
C THR A 185 1.58 27.03 15.95
N LYS A 186 0.86 26.93 17.06
CA LYS A 186 0.81 25.72 17.87
C LYS A 186 0.28 24.52 17.05
N THR A 187 -0.68 24.76 16.20
CA THR A 187 -1.26 23.73 15.33
C THR A 187 -0.20 23.14 14.39
N ASP A 188 0.67 23.98 13.81
CA ASP A 188 1.77 23.50 12.96
C ASP A 188 2.74 22.63 13.75
N ALA A 189 3.09 23.04 14.98
CA ALA A 189 3.97 22.25 15.83
C ALA A 189 3.38 20.87 16.20
N GLU A 190 2.06 20.76 16.34
CA GLU A 190 1.35 19.51 16.65
C GLU A 190 1.13 18.60 15.43
N ILE A 191 0.89 19.19 14.25
CA ILE A 191 0.60 18.44 13.01
C ILE A 191 1.88 17.94 12.35
N LEU A 192 2.96 18.72 12.36
CA LEU A 192 4.21 18.40 11.69
C LEU A 192 4.76 17.00 12.05
N PRO A 193 4.91 16.59 13.31
CA PRO A 193 5.39 15.26 13.66
C PRO A 193 4.50 14.14 13.10
N ARG A 194 3.18 14.36 13.07
CA ARG A 194 2.22 13.37 12.53
C ARG A 194 2.33 13.22 11.02
N LEU A 195 2.62 14.30 10.29
CA LEU A 195 2.86 14.24 8.85
C LEU A 195 4.18 13.53 8.55
N VAL A 196 5.24 13.87 9.30
CA VAL A 196 6.56 13.24 9.17
C VAL A 196 6.50 11.75 9.47
N GLN A 197 5.75 11.32 10.49
CA GLN A 197 5.57 9.89 10.81
C GLN A 197 4.97 9.06 9.67
N ARG A 198 4.30 9.69 8.71
CA ARG A 198 3.71 9.03 7.53
C ARG A 198 4.66 8.90 6.34
N VAL A 199 5.85 9.47 6.43
CA VAL A 199 6.87 9.36 5.38
C VAL A 199 7.45 7.94 5.42
N PRO A 200 7.44 7.20 4.29
CA PRO A 200 8.02 5.88 4.23
C PRO A 200 9.51 5.89 4.59
N GLY A 201 9.92 4.98 5.45
CA GLY A 201 11.28 4.92 5.99
C GLY A 201 11.42 5.58 7.37
N VAL A 202 10.42 6.34 7.83
CA VAL A 202 10.42 6.90 9.19
C VAL A 202 9.99 5.83 10.20
N VAL A 203 10.88 5.54 11.14
CA VAL A 203 10.66 4.61 12.26
C VAL A 203 10.09 5.34 13.47
N GLY A 204 10.64 6.52 13.77
CA GLY A 204 10.22 7.35 14.90
C GLY A 204 10.43 8.83 14.64
N VAL A 205 9.71 9.70 15.38
CA VAL A 205 9.85 11.16 15.28
C VAL A 205 10.02 11.77 16.66
N LEU A 206 11.15 12.43 16.87
CA LEU A 206 11.43 13.24 18.05
C LEU A 206 11.31 14.72 17.67
N SER A 207 10.21 15.37 18.06
CA SER A 207 10.00 16.79 17.81
C SER A 207 10.42 17.66 18.99
N LYS A 208 11.29 18.64 18.71
CA LYS A 208 11.65 19.75 19.61
C LYS A 208 11.27 21.09 18.95
N VAL A 209 10.29 21.06 18.05
CA VAL A 209 9.78 22.25 17.39
C VAL A 209 8.99 23.09 18.38
N ARG A 210 9.26 24.39 18.41
CA ARG A 210 8.53 25.39 19.19
C ARG A 210 7.61 26.17 18.27
N TRP A 211 6.67 26.90 18.83
CA TRP A 211 5.83 27.83 18.07
C TRP A 211 6.00 29.24 18.64
N ARG A 212 5.79 30.25 17.80
CA ARG A 212 5.80 31.65 18.24
C ARG A 212 4.54 31.89 19.04
N ASP A 213 4.67 32.39 20.30
CA ASP A 213 3.52 32.89 21.03
C ASP A 213 2.96 34.10 20.31
N ASP A 214 1.69 34.03 19.93
CA ASP A 214 0.99 35.13 19.30
C ASP A 214 0.73 36.21 20.36
N GLU A 215 1.68 37.13 20.56
CA GLU A 215 1.50 38.30 21.46
C GLU A 215 0.30 39.18 21.05
N ARG A 216 -0.28 38.96 19.87
CA ARG A 216 -1.46 39.63 19.37
C ARG A 216 -2.78 39.14 20.01
N ALA A 217 -2.78 38.04 20.72
CA ALA A 217 -3.96 37.46 21.40
C ALA A 217 -4.12 37.94 22.85
N ARG A 218 -3.33 38.87 23.35
CA ARG A 218 -3.60 39.51 24.65
C ARG A 218 -4.69 40.56 24.47
N PRO A 219 -5.91 40.40 25.04
CA PRO A 219 -6.87 41.46 25.04
C PRO A 219 -6.26 42.63 25.83
N SER A 220 -6.22 43.83 25.21
CA SER A 220 -5.85 45.05 25.89
C SER A 220 -6.82 45.25 27.05
N VAL A 221 -6.35 45.03 28.26
CA VAL A 221 -7.04 45.44 29.47
C VAL A 221 -7.02 46.97 29.48
N LEU A 222 -8.11 47.55 29.02
CA LEU A 222 -8.41 48.99 29.19
C LEU A 222 -8.49 49.26 30.69
N LYS A 223 -7.61 50.13 31.15
CA LYS A 223 -7.75 50.82 32.44
C LYS A 223 -8.78 51.91 32.33
#